data_e9850889820a600383a1b28813284358
#
_entry.id   e9850889820a600383a1b28813284358
#
_cell.length_a   1.000
_cell.length_b   1.000
_cell.length_c   1.000
_cell.angle_alpha   90.00
_cell.angle_beta   90.00
_cell.angle_gamma   90.00
#
_symmetry.space_group_name_H-M   'P 1'
#
loop_
_entity.id
_entity.type
_entity.pdbx_description
1 polymer ?
#
loop_
_entity_poly.entity_id
_entity_poly.type
_entity_poly.pdbx_seq_one_letter_code
_entity_poly.pdbx_strand_id
1 'polypeptide(L)'
;MNNVWMSLVFVVIGLVLILVGANALTDGAAAVAKRFRISNLVIGLTIVAFGTSAPELTVSVLSALKGSPDLAMGNVVGSNIFNVLLILGVTAAIIPLHVPRSTITKEVPLCILASLVLLFVASDVWIDGATENVLSRIDGLV
;
A
#
# COMPACT_ATOMS: atom_id res chain seq x y z
N MET A 1 14.36 20.65 -22.57
CA MET A 1 15.23 19.47 -22.29
C MET A 1 15.75 19.44 -20.86
N ASN A 2 15.97 20.58 -20.21
CA ASN A 2 16.53 20.60 -18.83
C ASN A 2 15.62 20.01 -17.75
N ASN A 3 14.30 19.97 -17.96
CA ASN A 3 13.36 19.49 -16.95
C ASN A 3 13.35 17.96 -16.80
N VAL A 4 13.67 17.19 -17.85
CA VAL A 4 13.68 15.73 -17.81
C VAL A 4 14.85 15.21 -16.96
N TRP A 5 16.04 15.78 -17.14
CA TRP A 5 17.20 15.42 -16.33
C TRP A 5 17.01 15.76 -14.86
N MET A 6 16.43 16.92 -14.59
CA MET A 6 16.11 17.33 -13.23
C MET A 6 15.07 16.39 -12.58
N SER A 7 14.03 15.99 -13.33
CA SER A 7 13.04 15.02 -12.87
C SER A 7 13.66 13.63 -12.58
N LEU A 8 14.56 13.16 -13.44
CA LEU A 8 15.29 11.92 -13.21
C LEU A 8 16.14 11.97 -11.94
N VAL A 9 16.85 13.07 -11.71
CA VAL A 9 17.65 13.26 -10.50
C VAL A 9 16.76 13.23 -9.26
N PHE A 10 15.62 13.93 -9.27
CA PHE A 10 14.68 13.89 -8.15
C PHE A 10 14.09 12.51 -7.91
N VAL A 11 13.79 11.74 -8.97
CA VAL A 11 13.32 10.36 -8.83
C VAL A 11 14.39 9.48 -8.18
N VAL A 12 15.64 9.57 -8.63
CA VAL A 12 16.74 8.79 -8.05
C VAL A 12 16.97 9.16 -6.58
N ILE A 13 16.99 10.46 -6.27
CA ILE A 13 17.14 10.92 -4.87
C ILE A 13 15.95 10.41 -4.04
N GLY A 14 14.72 10.49 -4.54
CA GLY A 14 13.53 9.98 -3.86
C GLY A 14 13.62 8.48 -3.57
N LEU A 15 14.06 7.68 -4.54
CA LEU A 15 14.28 6.23 -4.36
C LEU A 15 15.33 5.93 -3.28
N VAL A 16 16.45 6.65 -3.30
CA VAL A 16 17.48 6.49 -2.26
C VAL A 16 16.94 6.85 -0.88
N LEU A 17 16.21 7.95 -0.77
CA LEU A 17 15.61 8.37 0.50
C LEU A 17 14.58 7.36 1.02
N ILE A 18 13.78 6.77 0.12
CA ILE A 18 12.83 5.69 0.48
C ILE A 18 13.58 4.48 1.03
N LEU A 19 14.62 4.02 0.35
CA LEU A 19 15.40 2.85 0.79
C LEU A 19 16.08 3.10 2.15
N VAL A 20 16.72 4.25 2.32
CA VAL A 20 17.35 4.62 3.61
C VAL A 20 16.31 4.75 4.70
N GLY A 21 15.18 5.38 4.42
CA GLY A 21 14.07 5.54 5.36
C GLY A 21 13.44 4.21 5.77
N ALA A 22 13.23 3.29 4.82
CA ALA A 22 12.69 1.96 5.09
C ALA A 22 13.63 1.13 5.99
N ASN A 23 14.94 1.17 5.72
CA ASN A 23 15.93 0.50 6.58
C ASN A 23 15.93 1.11 8.00
N ALA A 24 15.99 2.43 8.12
CA ALA A 24 15.96 3.10 9.41
C ALA A 24 14.66 2.81 10.20
N LEU A 25 13.51 2.75 9.51
CA LEU A 25 12.24 2.38 10.11
C LEU A 25 12.27 0.94 10.65
N THR A 26 12.76 -0.01 9.85
CA THR A 26 12.85 -1.42 10.22
C THR A 26 13.77 -1.62 11.42
N ASP A 27 14.95 -1.02 11.41
CA ASP A 27 15.92 -1.09 12.51
C ASP A 27 15.38 -0.43 13.78
N GLY A 28 14.75 0.73 13.65
CA GLY A 28 14.10 1.43 14.75
C GLY A 28 12.95 0.63 15.35
N ALA A 29 12.12 0.04 14.53
CA ALA A 29 11.01 -0.83 14.96
C ALA A 29 11.51 -2.08 15.69
N ALA A 30 12.58 -2.72 15.18
CA ALA A 30 13.21 -3.85 15.83
C ALA A 30 13.82 -3.47 17.20
N ALA A 31 14.43 -2.29 17.33
CA ALA A 31 14.96 -1.79 18.59
C ALA A 31 13.83 -1.54 19.62
N VAL A 32 12.71 -0.96 19.20
CA VAL A 32 11.50 -0.77 20.02
C VAL A 32 10.95 -2.12 20.49
N ALA A 33 10.80 -3.09 19.56
CA ALA A 33 10.35 -4.44 19.89
C ALA A 33 11.20 -5.06 21.01
N LYS A 34 12.51 -5.01 20.86
CA LYS A 34 13.46 -5.55 21.83
C LYS A 34 13.34 -4.87 23.19
N ARG A 35 13.19 -3.54 23.23
CA ARG A 35 13.08 -2.76 24.46
C ARG A 35 11.80 -3.05 25.24
N PHE A 36 10.68 -3.18 24.56
CA PHE A 36 9.36 -3.41 25.17
C PHE A 36 8.94 -4.87 25.23
N ARG A 37 9.81 -5.80 24.84
CA ARG A 37 9.53 -7.24 24.77
C ARG A 37 8.29 -7.56 23.92
N ILE A 38 8.01 -6.75 22.92
CA ILE A 38 6.93 -6.96 21.95
C ILE A 38 7.46 -7.89 20.87
N SER A 39 6.63 -8.83 20.40
CA SER A 39 7.04 -9.73 19.34
C SER A 39 7.35 -8.97 18.03
N ASN A 40 8.40 -9.39 17.32
CA ASN A 40 8.76 -8.80 16.01
C ASN A 40 7.60 -8.88 15.02
N LEU A 41 6.74 -9.87 15.14
CA LEU A 41 5.54 -10.03 14.31
C LEU A 41 4.58 -8.86 14.50
N VAL A 42 4.29 -8.49 15.75
CA VAL A 42 3.37 -7.35 16.04
C VAL A 42 3.95 -6.04 15.51
N ILE A 43 5.24 -5.80 15.71
CA ILE A 43 5.89 -4.58 15.19
C ILE A 43 5.91 -4.56 13.67
N GLY A 44 6.18 -5.71 13.03
CA GLY A 44 6.14 -5.82 11.57
C GLY A 44 4.74 -5.55 11.01
N LEU A 45 3.71 -6.10 11.62
CA LEU A 45 2.32 -5.91 11.19
C LEU A 45 1.74 -4.53 11.52
N THR A 46 2.40 -3.74 12.36
CA THR A 46 1.92 -2.41 12.76
C THR A 46 2.86 -1.30 12.26
N ILE A 47 3.93 -1.04 12.99
CA ILE A 47 4.81 0.13 12.74
C ILE A 47 5.48 0.03 11.36
N VAL A 48 6.02 -1.14 11.02
CA VAL A 48 6.71 -1.32 9.72
C VAL A 48 5.69 -1.29 8.59
N ALA A 49 4.56 -1.99 8.71
CA ALA A 49 3.52 -1.99 7.69
C ALA A 49 2.97 -0.58 7.44
N PHE A 50 2.66 0.18 8.50
CA PHE A 50 2.22 1.57 8.36
C PHE A 50 3.29 2.45 7.71
N GLY A 51 4.54 2.33 8.14
CA GLY A 51 5.63 3.13 7.60
C GLY A 51 5.93 2.84 6.13
N THR A 52 5.89 1.58 5.73
CA THR A 52 6.09 1.20 4.32
C THR A 52 4.93 1.59 3.42
N SER A 53 3.71 1.71 3.94
CA SER A 53 2.54 2.19 3.21
C SER A 53 2.33 3.72 3.28
N ALA A 54 3.17 4.44 4.00
CA ALA A 54 3.07 5.90 4.12
C ALA A 54 3.21 6.65 2.77
N PRO A 55 4.09 6.24 1.84
CA PRO A 55 4.16 6.84 0.50
C PRO A 55 2.85 6.70 -0.27
N GLU A 56 2.25 5.52 -0.29
CA GLU A 56 0.98 5.24 -0.96
C GLU A 56 -0.16 6.07 -0.35
N LEU A 57 -0.21 6.15 0.97
CA LEU A 57 -1.18 6.99 1.68
C LEU A 57 -1.00 8.45 1.30
N THR A 58 0.23 8.95 1.28
CA THR A 58 0.53 10.34 0.91
C THR A 58 0.10 10.65 -0.51
N VAL A 59 0.44 9.79 -1.47
CA VAL A 59 0.04 9.98 -2.88
C VAL A 59 -1.48 9.97 -3.01
N SER A 60 -2.17 9.01 -2.37
CA SER A 60 -3.63 8.89 -2.45
C SER A 60 -4.34 10.10 -1.84
N VAL A 61 -3.91 10.55 -0.65
CA VAL A 61 -4.49 11.73 0.01
C VAL A 61 -4.24 13.01 -0.81
N LEU A 62 -3.02 13.23 -1.28
CA LEU A 62 -2.71 14.42 -2.09
C LEU A 62 -3.44 14.42 -3.43
N SER A 63 -3.61 13.26 -4.06
CA SER A 63 -4.37 13.12 -5.31
C SER A 63 -5.85 13.43 -5.09
N ALA A 64 -6.44 12.91 -4.03
CA ALA A 64 -7.81 13.19 -3.66
C ALA A 64 -8.03 14.68 -3.36
N LEU A 65 -7.13 15.31 -2.60
CA LEU A 65 -7.19 16.76 -2.30
C LEU A 65 -7.03 17.64 -3.54
N LYS A 66 -6.30 17.16 -4.55
CA LYS A 66 -6.14 17.86 -5.85
C LYS A 66 -7.29 17.59 -6.83
N GLY A 67 -8.31 16.85 -6.44
CA GLY A 67 -9.45 16.51 -7.30
C GLY A 67 -9.11 15.49 -8.39
N SER A 68 -8.15 14.60 -8.13
CA SER A 68 -7.73 13.52 -9.03
C SER A 68 -8.01 12.15 -8.40
N PRO A 69 -9.28 11.75 -8.22
CA PRO A 69 -9.63 10.49 -7.55
C PRO A 69 -9.13 9.27 -8.32
N ASP A 70 -9.11 9.31 -9.65
CA ASP A 70 -8.59 8.22 -10.49
C ASP A 70 -7.13 7.88 -10.17
N LEU A 71 -6.31 8.92 -9.90
CA LEU A 71 -4.92 8.73 -9.53
C LEU A 71 -4.81 8.10 -8.13
N ALA A 72 -5.67 8.48 -7.19
CA ALA A 72 -5.71 7.88 -5.87
C ALA A 72 -6.10 6.39 -5.95
N MET A 73 -7.17 6.08 -6.71
CA MET A 73 -7.61 4.70 -6.95
C MET A 73 -6.54 3.86 -7.65
N GLY A 74 -5.97 4.39 -8.72
CA GLY A 74 -4.89 3.74 -9.48
C GLY A 74 -3.67 3.44 -8.60
N ASN A 75 -3.33 4.34 -7.68
CA ASN A 75 -2.24 4.14 -6.74
C ASN A 75 -2.55 3.00 -5.73
N VAL A 76 -3.74 2.98 -5.14
CA VAL A 76 -4.13 1.94 -4.17
C VAL A 76 -4.22 0.57 -4.84
N VAL A 77 -4.96 0.45 -5.94
CA VAL A 77 -5.14 -0.82 -6.64
C VAL A 77 -3.83 -1.26 -7.28
N GLY A 78 -3.12 -0.36 -7.93
CA GLY A 78 -1.86 -0.64 -8.62
C GLY A 78 -0.75 -1.11 -7.67
N SER A 79 -0.61 -0.48 -6.51
CA SER A 79 0.38 -0.90 -5.50
C SER A 79 0.07 -2.29 -4.95
N ASN A 80 -1.19 -2.62 -4.71
CA ASN A 80 -1.58 -3.96 -4.27
C ASN A 80 -1.28 -5.03 -5.35
N ILE A 81 -1.63 -4.77 -6.61
CA ILE A 81 -1.31 -5.67 -7.72
C ILE A 81 0.20 -5.87 -7.83
N PHE A 82 0.97 -4.79 -7.78
CA PHE A 82 2.42 -4.82 -7.86
C PHE A 82 3.04 -5.63 -6.71
N ASN A 83 2.59 -5.40 -5.48
CA ASN A 83 3.08 -6.10 -4.29
C ASN A 83 2.78 -7.60 -4.34
N VAL A 84 1.58 -8.00 -4.77
CA VAL A 84 1.18 -9.41 -4.81
C VAL A 84 1.76 -10.13 -6.02
N LEU A 85 1.63 -9.57 -7.22
CA LEU A 85 2.04 -10.29 -8.43
C LEU A 85 3.53 -10.15 -8.72
N LEU A 86 4.09 -8.96 -8.59
CA LEU A 86 5.51 -8.78 -8.92
C LEU A 86 6.41 -9.09 -7.72
N ILE A 87 6.24 -8.39 -6.60
CA ILE A 87 7.17 -8.55 -5.47
C ILE A 87 7.04 -9.96 -4.86
N LEU A 88 5.84 -10.36 -4.46
CA LEU A 88 5.63 -11.67 -3.86
C LEU A 88 5.87 -12.80 -4.86
N GLY A 89 5.42 -12.64 -6.12
CA GLY A 89 5.61 -13.64 -7.18
C GLY A 89 7.08 -13.86 -7.53
N VAL A 90 7.85 -12.80 -7.72
CA VAL A 90 9.29 -12.89 -8.00
C VAL A 90 10.04 -13.45 -6.79
N THR A 91 9.70 -13.02 -5.58
CA THR A 91 10.33 -13.54 -4.35
C THR A 91 10.07 -15.04 -4.21
N ALA A 92 8.84 -15.49 -4.42
CA ALA A 92 8.47 -16.91 -4.36
C ALA A 92 9.17 -17.77 -5.44
N ALA A 93 9.45 -17.18 -6.61
CA ALA A 93 10.20 -17.85 -7.69
C ALA A 93 11.67 -18.04 -7.36
N ILE A 94 12.26 -17.15 -6.55
CA ILE A 94 13.68 -17.18 -6.18
C ILE A 94 13.90 -18.00 -4.89
N ILE A 95 13.04 -17.81 -3.90
CA ILE A 95 13.17 -18.42 -2.56
C ILE A 95 11.81 -18.97 -2.14
N PRO A 96 11.73 -20.25 -1.70
CA PRO A 96 10.49 -20.80 -1.17
C PRO A 96 9.99 -20.00 0.05
N LEU A 97 8.76 -19.47 -0.05
CA LEU A 97 8.16 -18.70 1.01
C LEU A 97 7.44 -19.62 2.01
N HIS A 98 7.76 -19.48 3.28
CA HIS A 98 7.03 -20.15 4.34
C HIS A 98 5.83 -19.30 4.75
N VAL A 99 4.62 -19.75 4.40
CA VAL A 99 3.37 -19.03 4.71
C VAL A 99 2.74 -19.63 5.97
N PRO A 100 2.67 -18.87 7.09
CA PRO A 100 2.01 -19.33 8.31
C PRO A 100 0.52 -19.61 8.07
N ARG A 101 -0.05 -20.55 8.82
CA ARG A 101 -1.49 -20.83 8.74
C ARG A 101 -2.35 -19.59 9.08
N SER A 102 -1.90 -18.74 10.01
CA SER A 102 -2.60 -17.50 10.36
C SER A 102 -2.78 -16.58 9.16
N THR A 103 -1.77 -16.46 8.30
CA THR A 103 -1.84 -15.66 7.09
C THR A 103 -2.91 -16.20 6.14
N ILE A 104 -2.95 -17.51 5.92
CA ILE A 104 -3.94 -18.12 5.01
C ILE A 104 -5.36 -18.00 5.57
N THR A 105 -5.55 -18.13 6.89
CA THR A 105 -6.89 -18.20 7.50
C THR A 105 -7.46 -16.86 7.95
N LYS A 106 -6.62 -15.84 8.12
CA LYS A 106 -7.04 -14.52 8.62
C LYS A 106 -6.67 -13.39 7.66
N GLU A 107 -5.40 -13.28 7.30
CA GLU A 107 -4.91 -12.13 6.56
C GLU A 107 -5.37 -12.15 5.10
N VAL A 108 -5.25 -13.30 4.41
CA VAL A 108 -5.72 -13.45 3.03
C VAL A 108 -7.23 -13.24 2.90
N PRO A 109 -8.11 -13.84 3.73
CA PRO A 109 -9.54 -13.56 3.69
C PRO A 109 -9.87 -12.08 3.96
N LEU A 110 -9.16 -11.41 4.86
CA LEU A 110 -9.33 -9.98 5.12
C LEU A 110 -8.94 -9.14 3.90
N CYS A 111 -7.84 -9.46 3.22
CA CYS A 111 -7.44 -8.77 2.00
C CYS A 111 -8.48 -8.96 0.88
N ILE A 112 -9.01 -10.17 0.72
CA ILE A 112 -10.08 -10.45 -0.25
C ILE A 112 -11.34 -9.65 0.10
N LEU A 113 -11.74 -9.65 1.38
CA LEU A 113 -12.89 -8.87 1.84
C LEU A 113 -12.72 -7.37 1.55
N ALA A 114 -11.56 -6.80 1.91
CA ALA A 114 -11.26 -5.40 1.63
C ALA A 114 -11.31 -5.07 0.13
N SER A 115 -10.79 -5.98 -0.71
CA SER A 115 -10.85 -5.82 -2.18
C SER A 115 -12.27 -5.88 -2.72
N LEU A 116 -13.11 -6.75 -2.16
CA LEU A 116 -14.53 -6.86 -2.54
C LEU A 116 -15.32 -5.63 -2.09
N VAL A 117 -15.07 -5.11 -0.88
CA VAL A 117 -15.68 -3.86 -0.41
C VAL A 117 -15.28 -2.70 -1.31
N LEU A 118 -14.00 -2.58 -1.65
CA LEU A 118 -13.53 -1.55 -2.57
C LEU A 118 -14.18 -1.65 -3.94
N LEU A 119 -14.28 -2.88 -4.48
CA LEU A 119 -14.96 -3.12 -5.76
C LEU A 119 -16.44 -2.72 -5.69
N PHE A 120 -17.12 -3.04 -4.60
CA PHE A 120 -18.53 -2.68 -4.39
C PHE A 120 -18.72 -1.17 -4.33
N VAL A 121 -17.92 -0.49 -3.49
CA VAL A 121 -17.97 0.97 -3.31
C VAL A 121 -17.61 1.73 -4.59
N ALA A 122 -16.71 1.19 -5.41
CA ALA A 122 -16.31 1.80 -6.69
C ALA A 122 -17.27 1.48 -7.86
N SER A 123 -18.38 0.78 -7.64
CA SER A 123 -19.27 0.28 -8.70
C SER A 123 -20.62 1.00 -8.75
N ASP A 124 -20.65 2.33 -8.59
CA ASP A 124 -21.86 3.15 -8.55
C ASP A 124 -22.75 3.02 -9.79
N VAL A 125 -22.14 2.88 -10.97
CA VAL A 125 -22.90 2.68 -12.22
C VAL A 125 -23.73 1.40 -12.16
N TRP A 126 -23.21 0.36 -11.53
CA TRP A 126 -23.87 -0.93 -11.44
C TRP A 126 -24.90 -1.01 -10.31
N ILE A 127 -24.68 -0.27 -9.23
CA ILE A 127 -25.48 -0.36 -8.00
C ILE A 127 -26.55 0.72 -7.96
N ASP A 128 -26.17 1.97 -8.21
CA ASP A 128 -27.04 3.14 -8.08
C ASP A 128 -27.55 3.68 -9.42
N GLY A 129 -27.12 3.08 -10.56
CA GLY A 129 -27.48 3.55 -11.89
C GLY A 129 -26.91 4.92 -12.24
N ALA A 130 -25.82 5.31 -11.58
CA ALA A 130 -25.11 6.55 -11.86
C ALA A 130 -24.54 6.56 -13.30
N THR A 131 -24.31 7.73 -13.83
CA THR A 131 -23.73 7.88 -15.19
C THR A 131 -22.24 7.59 -15.23
N GLU A 132 -21.56 7.69 -14.10
CA GLU A 132 -20.11 7.47 -13.93
C GLU A 132 -19.81 6.84 -12.58
N ASN A 133 -18.74 6.03 -12.49
CA ASN A 133 -18.24 5.51 -11.23
C ASN A 133 -17.43 6.60 -10.52
N VAL A 134 -17.93 7.11 -9.41
CA VAL A 134 -17.28 8.18 -8.65
C VAL A 134 -17.23 7.81 -7.18
N LEU A 135 -16.04 7.74 -6.61
CA LEU A 135 -15.89 7.61 -5.16
C LEU A 135 -16.32 8.92 -4.48
N SER A 136 -17.45 8.89 -3.82
CA SER A 136 -18.03 10.00 -3.09
C SER A 136 -17.55 10.05 -1.63
N ARG A 137 -17.90 11.13 -0.92
CA ARG A 137 -17.62 11.23 0.53
C ARG A 137 -18.40 10.23 1.37
N ILE A 138 -19.53 9.76 0.88
CA ILE A 138 -20.39 8.78 1.56
C ILE A 138 -19.71 7.40 1.52
N ASP A 139 -19.10 7.04 0.40
CA ASP A 139 -18.38 5.77 0.22
C ASP A 139 -17.17 5.64 1.16
N GLY A 140 -16.61 6.78 1.57
CA GLY A 140 -15.53 6.81 2.56
C GLY A 140 -15.96 6.58 4.01
N LEU A 141 -17.27 6.46 4.27
CA LEU A 141 -17.84 6.20 5.61
C LEU A 141 -18.22 4.71 5.80
N VAL A 142 -18.17 3.91 4.75
CA VAL A 142 -18.40 2.46 4.76
C VAL A 142 -17.09 1.71 4.97
#